data_a38546effc960a683739e24a568d4e30
#
_entry.id   a38546effc960a683739e24a568d4e30
#
_cell.length_a   1.000
_cell.length_b   1.000
_cell.length_c   1.000
_cell.angle_alpha   90.00
_cell.angle_beta   90.00
_cell.angle_gamma   90.00
#
_symmetry.space_group_name_H-M   'P 1'
#
loop_
_entity.id
_entity.type
_entity.pdbx_description
1 polymer ?
#
loop_
_entity_poly.entity_id
_entity_poly.type
_entity_poly.pdbx_seq_one_letter_code
_entity_poly.pdbx_strand_id
1 'polypeptide(L)'
;FLCANEMQLGFKIPRPELALFRHKIPANYFFETVQLSKRWTGKAALEAGIIQGIGSYEDLPDIATEKALELAPLAKDRNHYSEQKEMLFGENAAINLAHGPAHMLKNSKDF
;
A
#
# COMPACT_ATOMS: atom_id res chain seq x y z
N PHE A 1 -10.93 4.42 -8.34
CA PHE A 1 -9.62 4.77 -8.90
C PHE A 1 -8.55 4.68 -7.83
N LEU A 2 -7.33 4.27 -8.23
CA LEU A 2 -6.12 4.37 -7.44
C LEU A 2 -5.22 5.42 -8.10
N CYS A 3 -4.68 6.34 -7.31
CA CYS A 3 -3.82 7.41 -7.81
C CYS A 3 -2.92 7.94 -6.69
N ALA A 4 -1.64 8.09 -6.97
CA ALA A 4 -0.71 8.89 -6.18
C ALA A 4 -0.60 10.25 -6.86
N ASN A 5 -1.44 11.20 -6.46
CA ASN A 5 -1.60 12.46 -7.17
C ASN A 5 -0.82 13.64 -6.57
N GLU A 6 0.13 13.36 -5.69
CA GLU A 6 0.91 14.37 -4.98
C GLU A 6 1.67 15.28 -5.94
N MET A 7 2.21 14.74 -7.03
CA MET A 7 2.89 15.55 -8.03
C MET A 7 1.96 16.55 -8.73
N GLN A 8 0.71 16.17 -8.98
CA GLN A 8 -0.29 17.09 -9.54
C GLN A 8 -0.66 18.21 -8.56
N LEU A 9 -0.61 17.91 -7.26
CA LEU A 9 -0.94 18.87 -6.20
C LEU A 9 0.27 19.69 -5.73
N GLY A 10 1.46 19.43 -6.27
CA GLY A 10 2.70 20.12 -5.88
C GLY A 10 3.30 19.63 -4.57
N PHE A 11 2.96 18.42 -4.12
CA PHE A 11 3.47 17.82 -2.89
C PHE A 11 4.49 16.73 -3.17
N LYS A 12 5.37 16.49 -2.19
CA LYS A 12 6.27 15.33 -2.18
C LYS A 12 5.63 14.18 -1.43
N ILE A 13 5.84 12.97 -1.93
CA ILE A 13 5.53 11.77 -1.16
C ILE A 13 6.65 11.56 -0.13
N PRO A 14 6.32 11.43 1.17
CA PRO A 14 7.32 11.13 2.19
C PRO A 14 8.06 9.82 1.93
N ARG A 15 9.30 9.73 2.42
CA ARG A 15 10.15 8.53 2.19
C ARG A 15 9.51 7.20 2.61
N PRO A 16 8.85 7.10 3.78
CA PRO A 16 8.22 5.83 4.19
C PRO A 16 7.12 5.38 3.23
N GLU A 17 6.27 6.29 2.77
CA GLU A 17 5.23 5.99 1.78
C GLU A 17 5.82 5.63 0.43
N LEU A 18 6.81 6.38 -0.02
CA LEU A 18 7.48 6.10 -1.28
C LEU A 18 8.15 4.72 -1.27
N ALA A 19 8.78 4.34 -0.16
CA ALA A 19 9.36 3.02 0.02
C ALA A 19 8.29 1.93 -0.01
N LEU A 20 7.15 2.14 0.65
CA LEU A 20 6.03 1.21 0.62
C LEU A 20 5.47 1.04 -0.81
N PHE A 21 5.25 2.13 -1.52
CA PHE A 21 4.80 2.09 -2.92
C PHE A 21 5.76 1.34 -3.82
N ARG A 22 7.06 1.52 -3.61
CA ARG A 22 8.10 0.78 -4.36
C ARG A 22 8.00 -0.73 -4.20
N HIS A 23 7.60 -1.19 -3.02
CA HIS A 23 7.39 -2.61 -2.76
C HIS A 23 6.03 -3.14 -3.26
N LYS A 24 5.03 -2.27 -3.36
CA LYS A 24 3.65 -2.66 -3.71
C LYS A 24 3.35 -2.51 -5.19
N ILE A 25 3.99 -1.58 -5.87
CA ILE A 25 3.74 -1.30 -7.28
C ILE A 25 4.83 -1.99 -8.11
N PRO A 26 4.47 -2.82 -9.11
CA PRO A 26 5.44 -3.43 -10.00
C PRO A 26 6.40 -2.40 -10.61
N ALA A 27 7.68 -2.75 -10.72
CA ALA A 27 8.73 -1.82 -11.10
C ALA A 27 8.48 -1.10 -12.43
N ASN A 28 7.90 -1.79 -13.41
CA ASN A 28 7.56 -1.23 -14.72
C ASN A 28 6.43 -0.20 -14.72
N TYR A 29 5.61 -0.16 -13.64
CA TYR A 29 4.52 0.80 -13.47
C TYR A 29 4.80 1.85 -12.40
N PHE A 30 5.90 1.74 -11.68
CA PHE A 30 6.20 2.59 -10.53
C PHE A 30 6.35 4.06 -10.92
N PHE A 31 7.14 4.36 -11.93
CA PHE A 31 7.39 5.74 -12.35
C PHE A 31 6.12 6.45 -12.82
N GLU A 32 5.33 5.82 -13.69
CA GLU A 32 4.10 6.43 -14.19
C GLU A 32 3.04 6.60 -13.09
N THR A 33 3.00 5.69 -12.11
CA THR A 33 2.06 5.78 -10.99
C THR A 33 2.42 6.93 -10.06
N VAL A 34 3.68 7.00 -9.64
CA VAL A 34 4.12 7.91 -8.59
C VAL A 34 4.55 9.27 -9.15
N GLN A 35 5.37 9.28 -10.19
CA GLN A 35 5.92 10.52 -10.73
C GLN A 35 4.99 11.19 -11.73
N LEU A 36 4.22 10.42 -12.49
CA LEU A 36 3.31 10.95 -13.49
C LEU A 36 1.86 10.99 -13.03
N SER A 37 1.60 10.62 -11.77
CA SER A 37 0.27 10.65 -11.15
C SER A 37 -0.80 9.90 -11.95
N LYS A 38 -0.43 8.77 -12.54
CA LYS A 38 -1.36 7.97 -13.33
C LYS A 38 -2.57 7.53 -12.50
N ARG A 39 -3.74 7.69 -13.06
CA ARG A 39 -4.98 7.17 -12.48
C ARG A 39 -5.26 5.77 -13.00
N TRP A 40 -5.41 4.85 -12.07
CA TRP A 40 -5.72 3.45 -12.37
C TRP A 40 -7.19 3.17 -12.08
N THR A 41 -7.90 2.57 -13.03
CA THR A 41 -9.18 1.92 -12.71
C THR A 41 -8.90 0.64 -11.92
N GLY A 42 -9.90 0.13 -11.19
CA GLY A 42 -9.75 -1.15 -10.50
C GLY A 42 -9.33 -2.28 -11.44
N LYS A 43 -9.95 -2.38 -12.60
CA LYS A 43 -9.60 -3.39 -13.61
C LYS A 43 -8.17 -3.25 -14.09
N ALA A 44 -7.74 -2.06 -14.48
CA ALA A 44 -6.37 -1.82 -14.96
C ALA A 44 -5.33 -2.08 -13.86
N ALA A 45 -5.61 -1.70 -12.61
CA ALA A 45 -4.74 -1.96 -11.48
C ALA A 45 -4.60 -3.46 -11.16
N LEU A 46 -5.69 -4.23 -11.32
CA LEU A 46 -5.66 -5.68 -11.19
C LEU A 46 -4.83 -6.33 -12.31
N GLU A 47 -5.05 -5.94 -13.55
CA GLU A 47 -4.28 -6.43 -14.70
C GLU A 47 -2.79 -6.09 -14.59
N ALA A 48 -2.46 -4.93 -14.04
CA ALA A 48 -1.08 -4.50 -13.79
C ALA A 48 -0.43 -5.16 -12.56
N GLY A 49 -1.16 -5.94 -11.78
CA GLY A 49 -0.64 -6.58 -10.56
C GLY A 49 -0.43 -5.62 -9.39
N ILE A 50 -1.06 -4.42 -9.43
CA ILE A 50 -0.97 -3.43 -8.34
C ILE A 50 -1.87 -3.83 -7.18
N ILE A 51 -3.03 -4.40 -7.48
CA ILE A 51 -4.01 -4.91 -6.51
C ILE A 51 -4.35 -6.37 -6.81
N GLN A 52 -4.94 -7.07 -5.83
CA GLN A 52 -5.20 -8.50 -5.88
C GLN A 52 -6.67 -8.86 -6.09
N GLY A 53 -7.57 -7.89 -6.04
CA GLY A 53 -8.99 -8.13 -6.22
C GLY A 53 -9.76 -6.85 -6.46
N ILE A 54 -10.94 -6.99 -7.05
CA ILE A 54 -11.89 -5.90 -7.28
C ILE A 54 -13.30 -6.38 -6.93
N GLY A 55 -14.19 -5.45 -6.67
CA GLY A 55 -15.60 -5.73 -6.42
C GLY A 55 -16.42 -4.45 -6.57
N SER A 56 -17.74 -4.58 -6.49
CA SER A 56 -18.62 -3.41 -6.36
C SER A 56 -18.35 -2.69 -5.03
N TYR A 57 -18.82 -1.47 -4.91
CA TYR A 57 -18.69 -0.71 -3.65
C TYR A 57 -19.36 -1.45 -2.48
N GLU A 58 -20.49 -2.07 -2.74
CA GLU A 58 -21.27 -2.83 -1.75
C GLU A 58 -20.59 -4.14 -1.35
N ASP A 59 -20.01 -4.86 -2.33
CA ASP A 59 -19.45 -6.20 -2.10
C ASP A 59 -18.00 -6.17 -1.59
N LEU A 60 -17.27 -5.09 -1.85
CA LEU A 60 -15.83 -5.03 -1.58
C LEU A 60 -15.45 -5.29 -0.11
N PRO A 61 -16.19 -4.80 0.91
CA PRO A 61 -15.89 -5.11 2.30
C PRO A 61 -15.97 -6.61 2.61
N ASP A 62 -16.95 -7.32 2.05
CA ASP A 62 -17.12 -8.75 2.26
C ASP A 62 -16.03 -9.55 1.55
N ILE A 63 -15.72 -9.19 0.31
CA ILE A 63 -14.61 -9.79 -0.48
C ILE A 63 -13.29 -9.63 0.26
N ALA A 64 -13.00 -8.43 0.78
CA ALA A 64 -11.77 -8.16 1.51
C ALA A 64 -11.71 -8.93 2.85
N THR A 65 -12.84 -9.04 3.54
CA THR A 65 -12.95 -9.78 4.80
C THR A 65 -12.74 -11.26 4.58
N GLU A 66 -13.35 -11.84 3.56
CA GLU A 66 -13.17 -13.25 3.19
C GLU A 66 -11.69 -13.54 2.89
N LYS A 67 -11.04 -12.68 2.10
CA LYS A 67 -9.61 -12.81 1.81
C LYS A 67 -8.75 -12.68 3.06
N ALA A 68 -9.07 -11.75 3.94
CA ALA A 68 -8.35 -11.58 5.21
C ALA A 68 -8.48 -12.82 6.11
N LEU A 69 -9.67 -13.41 6.19
CA LEU A 69 -9.90 -14.64 6.95
C LEU A 69 -9.14 -15.84 6.37
N GLU A 70 -9.09 -15.98 5.05
CA GLU A 70 -8.27 -16.98 4.36
C GLU A 70 -6.79 -16.87 4.74
N LEU A 71 -6.28 -15.65 4.83
CA LEU A 71 -4.85 -15.37 5.10
C LEU A 71 -4.50 -15.30 6.59
N ALA A 72 -5.49 -15.14 7.47
CA ALA A 72 -5.28 -14.99 8.92
C ALA A 72 -4.40 -16.08 9.56
N PRO A 73 -4.47 -17.37 9.17
CA PRO A 73 -3.58 -18.39 9.71
C PRO A 73 -2.09 -18.14 9.50
N LEU A 74 -1.71 -17.37 8.47
CA LEU A 74 -0.30 -16.99 8.22
C LEU A 74 0.26 -16.07 9.31
N ALA A 75 -0.59 -15.36 10.02
CA ALA A 75 -0.22 -14.46 11.13
C ALA A 75 -0.46 -15.10 12.51
N LYS A 76 -0.41 -16.43 12.61
CA LYS A 76 -0.58 -17.17 13.87
C LYS A 76 0.42 -16.69 14.93
N ASP A 77 1.67 -16.50 14.56
CA ASP A 77 2.66 -15.80 15.39
C ASP A 77 2.76 -14.35 14.89
N ARG A 78 2.07 -13.45 15.63
CA ARG A 78 2.01 -12.02 15.26
C ARG A 78 3.38 -11.34 15.30
N ASN A 79 4.25 -11.73 16.23
CA ASN A 79 5.56 -11.11 16.35
C ASN A 79 6.43 -11.47 15.15
N HIS A 80 6.53 -12.75 14.80
CA HIS A 80 7.26 -13.17 13.62
C HIS A 80 6.69 -12.59 12.34
N TYR A 81 5.38 -12.53 12.21
CA TYR A 81 4.74 -11.92 11.03
C TYR A 81 5.06 -10.43 10.91
N SER A 82 5.04 -9.69 12.03
CA SER A 82 5.37 -8.27 12.08
C SER A 82 6.84 -8.03 11.74
N GLU A 83 7.75 -8.79 12.34
CA GLU A 83 9.19 -8.72 12.05
C GLU A 83 9.48 -9.02 10.57
N GLN A 84 8.85 -10.06 10.03
CA GLN A 84 8.99 -10.42 8.62
C GLN A 84 8.52 -9.29 7.69
N LYS A 85 7.44 -8.61 8.03
CA LYS A 85 6.97 -7.45 7.25
C LYS A 85 7.98 -6.29 7.29
N GLU A 86 8.55 -5.99 8.45
CA GLU A 86 9.60 -4.97 8.56
C GLU A 86 10.83 -5.33 7.70
N MET A 87 11.27 -6.56 7.75
CA MET A 87 12.39 -7.05 6.93
C MET A 87 12.06 -6.96 5.43
N LEU A 88 10.82 -7.33 5.05
CA LEU A 88 10.38 -7.33 3.66
C LEU A 88 10.34 -5.91 3.06
N PHE A 89 9.85 -4.95 3.81
CA PHE A 89 9.69 -3.57 3.33
C PHE A 89 10.92 -2.69 3.57
N GLY A 90 11.86 -3.17 4.40
CA GLY A 90 13.10 -2.48 4.71
C GLY A 90 12.94 -1.30 5.68
N GLU A 91 14.06 -0.78 6.12
CA GLU A 91 14.13 0.28 7.13
C GLU A 91 13.41 1.57 6.73
N ASN A 92 13.42 1.91 5.45
CA ASN A 92 12.80 3.14 4.96
C ASN A 92 11.28 3.14 5.04
N ALA A 93 10.64 1.97 4.96
CA ALA A 93 9.19 1.87 5.08
C ALA A 93 8.74 1.86 6.54
N ALA A 94 9.50 1.21 7.43
CA ALA A 94 9.32 1.22 8.89
C ALA A 94 7.84 1.12 9.32
N ILE A 95 7.11 0.15 8.76
CA ILE A 95 5.63 0.10 8.82
C ILE A 95 5.10 0.17 10.25
N ASN A 96 5.76 -0.50 11.18
CA ASN A 96 5.33 -0.59 12.58
C ASN A 96 6.01 0.45 13.50
N LEU A 97 6.93 1.24 12.98
CA LEU A 97 7.62 2.26 13.76
C LEU A 97 6.84 3.57 13.84
N ALA A 98 7.22 4.44 14.77
CA ALA A 98 6.53 5.70 15.03
C ALA A 98 6.40 6.63 13.82
N HIS A 99 7.31 6.53 12.87
CA HIS A 99 7.31 7.33 11.64
C HIS A 99 6.96 6.51 10.38
N GLY A 100 6.44 5.31 10.57
CA GLY A 100 6.02 4.47 9.47
C GLY A 100 4.64 4.83 8.92
N PRO A 101 4.20 4.20 7.83
CA PRO A 101 2.90 4.48 7.20
C PRO A 101 1.70 4.39 8.15
N ALA A 102 1.74 3.47 9.11
CA ALA A 102 0.66 3.35 10.10
C ALA A 102 0.59 4.56 11.05
N HIS A 103 1.71 5.16 11.39
CA HIS A 103 1.77 6.39 12.18
C HIS A 103 1.25 7.58 11.39
N MET A 104 1.64 7.71 10.13
CA MET A 104 1.20 8.79 9.24
C MET A 104 -0.32 8.85 9.10
N LEU A 105 -0.99 7.71 9.00
CA LEU A 105 -2.45 7.65 8.94
C LEU A 105 -3.13 8.19 10.19
N LYS A 106 -2.48 8.06 11.35
CA LYS A 106 -3.01 8.54 12.64
C LYS A 106 -2.61 9.98 12.96
N ASN A 107 -1.43 10.37 12.54
CA ASN A 107 -0.78 11.62 12.94
C ASN A 107 -0.22 12.37 11.71
N SER A 108 -1.08 12.63 10.72
CA SER A 108 -0.69 13.27 9.46
C SER A 108 -0.03 14.65 9.61
N LYS A 109 -0.17 15.28 10.78
CA LYS A 109 0.46 16.58 11.09
C LYS A 109 1.96 16.49 11.33
N ASP A 110 2.50 15.30 11.53
CA ASP A 110 3.93 15.07 11.83
C ASP A 110 4.80 14.99 10.56
N PHE A 111 4.15 15.14 9.38
CA PHE A 111 4.80 14.97 8.06
C PHE A 111 4.56 16.13 7.10
#